data_7078dfa2789dc9836f0aa15e33783ec8
#
_entry.id   7078dfa2789dc9836f0aa15e33783ec8
#
_cell.length_a   1.000
_cell.length_b   1.000
_cell.length_c   1.000
_cell.angle_alpha   90.00
_cell.angle_beta   90.00
_cell.angle_gamma   90.00
#
_symmetry.space_group_name_H-M   'P 1'
#
loop_
_entity.id
_entity.type
_entity.pdbx_description
1 polymer ?
#
loop_
_entity_poly.entity_id
_entity_poly.type
_entity_poly.pdbx_seq_one_letter_code
_entity_poly.pdbx_strand_id
1 'polypeptide(L)'
;LKAVYFNRTKSDYRDFFPEFTVFVSKIDSIKRKIKSKNAAFDALLKKKIDYDVDYYAAYFLRTPRVVHPERADWPEFYTTIISDDKFTTDEVLQFPQGVRMLDMYANFGRISSGKKYSSLEEYQDACLGYLKNDRLKGEYLVHNVFPGIKNYNQYLSTLNRFEKYLATSSQKARVEAIGAALYETAPGKTAADFTYPDVNGKDVSLSDFKGRVVLVD
;
A
#
# COMPACT_ATOMS: atom_id res chain seq x y z
N LEU A 1 -13.48 -10.50 14.98
CA LEU A 1 -13.11 -9.55 13.93
C LEU A 1 -13.62 -9.98 12.55
N LYS A 2 -13.42 -11.23 12.14
CA LYS A 2 -13.91 -11.72 10.84
C LYS A 2 -15.42 -11.51 10.66
N ALA A 3 -16.23 -11.81 11.67
CA ALA A 3 -17.70 -11.72 11.56
C ALA A 3 -18.18 -10.28 11.39
N VAL A 4 -17.59 -9.33 12.10
CA VAL A 4 -17.92 -7.89 12.00
C VAL A 4 -17.42 -7.31 10.67
N TYR A 5 -16.26 -7.79 10.21
CA TYR A 5 -15.58 -7.27 9.05
C TYR A 5 -16.13 -7.76 7.70
N PHE A 6 -16.52 -9.03 7.61
CA PHE A 6 -16.94 -9.65 6.36
C PHE A 6 -18.42 -9.51 6.04
N ASN A 7 -19.21 -8.90 6.90
CA ASN A 7 -20.59 -8.58 6.56
C ASN A 7 -20.63 -7.39 5.58
N ARG A 8 -20.01 -7.60 4.43
CA ARG A 8 -19.63 -6.58 3.42
C ARG A 8 -20.82 -5.79 2.88
N THR A 9 -22.01 -6.29 3.01
CA THR A 9 -23.16 -5.74 2.26
C THR A 9 -24.16 -5.01 3.11
N LYS A 10 -24.08 -5.11 4.45
CA LYS A 10 -25.14 -4.61 5.33
C LYS A 10 -24.68 -3.84 6.56
N SER A 11 -23.41 -3.97 7.01
CA SER A 11 -22.92 -3.22 8.17
C SER A 11 -22.59 -1.80 7.78
N ASP A 12 -23.37 -0.90 8.25
CA ASP A 12 -23.08 0.50 8.25
C ASP A 12 -22.20 0.82 9.50
N TYR A 13 -21.69 2.03 9.59
CA TYR A 13 -20.82 2.43 10.71
C TYR A 13 -21.56 2.46 12.05
N ARG A 14 -22.87 2.63 12.06
CA ARG A 14 -23.71 2.63 13.25
C ARG A 14 -23.79 1.26 13.92
N ASP A 15 -23.63 0.20 13.13
CA ASP A 15 -23.51 -1.17 13.64
C ASP A 15 -22.03 -1.49 13.99
N PHE A 16 -21.12 -1.16 13.08
CA PHE A 16 -19.72 -1.51 13.22
C PHE A 16 -19.06 -0.83 14.42
N PHE A 17 -19.23 0.48 14.60
CA PHE A 17 -18.51 1.22 15.63
C PHE A 17 -18.83 0.75 17.06
N PRO A 18 -20.10 0.52 17.46
CA PRO A 18 -20.41 -0.04 18.77
C PRO A 18 -19.81 -1.43 18.99
N GLU A 19 -19.94 -2.33 18.01
CA GLU A 19 -19.42 -3.69 18.11
C GLU A 19 -17.88 -3.69 18.18
N PHE A 20 -17.24 -2.87 17.34
CA PHE A 20 -15.79 -2.75 17.32
C PHE A 20 -15.25 -2.14 18.61
N THR A 21 -15.91 -1.14 19.16
CA THR A 21 -15.54 -0.54 20.47
C THR A 21 -15.61 -1.57 21.59
N VAL A 22 -16.65 -2.38 21.65
CA VAL A 22 -16.74 -3.50 22.61
C VAL A 22 -15.63 -4.51 22.39
N PHE A 23 -15.25 -4.79 21.14
CA PHE A 23 -14.13 -5.68 20.84
C PHE A 23 -12.81 -5.08 21.33
N VAL A 24 -12.53 -3.81 21.00
CA VAL A 24 -11.30 -3.10 21.42
C VAL A 24 -11.15 -3.11 22.94
N SER A 25 -12.23 -2.87 23.70
CA SER A 25 -12.18 -2.89 25.17
C SER A 25 -11.77 -4.25 25.78
N LYS A 26 -11.85 -5.34 25.00
CA LYS A 26 -11.45 -6.70 25.42
C LYS A 26 -10.04 -7.09 25.01
N ILE A 27 -9.35 -6.29 24.18
CA ILE A 27 -8.04 -6.65 23.60
C ILE A 27 -7.00 -6.95 24.66
N ASP A 28 -6.89 -6.12 25.70
CA ASP A 28 -5.92 -6.35 26.77
C ASP A 28 -6.19 -7.64 27.55
N SER A 29 -7.46 -7.97 27.76
CA SER A 29 -7.84 -9.23 28.39
C SER A 29 -7.48 -10.43 27.52
N ILE A 30 -7.64 -10.32 26.19
CA ILE A 30 -7.23 -11.35 25.22
C ILE A 30 -5.72 -11.51 25.24
N LYS A 31 -4.98 -10.40 25.16
CA LYS A 31 -3.49 -10.41 25.17
C LYS A 31 -2.93 -11.02 26.46
N ARG A 32 -3.54 -10.76 27.61
CA ARG A 32 -3.13 -11.37 28.89
C ARG A 32 -3.27 -12.90 28.92
N LYS A 33 -4.18 -13.48 28.17
CA LYS A 33 -4.38 -14.93 28.07
C LYS A 33 -3.37 -15.63 27.15
N ILE A 34 -2.60 -14.88 26.35
CA ILE A 34 -1.57 -15.43 25.47
C ILE A 34 -0.37 -15.78 26.32
N LYS A 35 -0.23 -17.06 26.60
CA LYS A 35 0.90 -17.65 27.35
C LYS A 35 1.21 -19.01 26.74
N SER A 36 2.32 -19.10 25.99
CA SER A 36 2.88 -20.35 25.48
C SER A 36 4.20 -20.66 26.18
N LYS A 37 4.88 -21.71 25.72
CA LYS A 37 6.26 -22.01 26.16
C LYS A 37 7.31 -21.14 25.45
N ASN A 38 6.90 -20.27 24.52
CA ASN A 38 7.79 -19.40 23.75
C ASN A 38 7.41 -17.93 23.94
N ALA A 39 8.15 -17.24 24.80
CA ALA A 39 7.89 -15.83 25.13
C ALA A 39 8.04 -14.90 23.91
N ALA A 40 8.96 -15.19 22.99
CA ALA A 40 9.15 -14.41 21.77
C ALA A 40 7.92 -14.52 20.83
N PHE A 41 7.39 -15.73 20.69
CA PHE A 41 6.13 -15.95 19.94
C PHE A 41 4.95 -15.22 20.60
N ASP A 42 4.85 -15.27 21.93
CA ASP A 42 3.78 -14.58 22.67
C ASP A 42 3.84 -13.06 22.46
N ALA A 43 5.04 -12.48 22.50
CA ALA A 43 5.26 -11.06 22.26
C ALA A 43 4.87 -10.67 20.83
N LEU A 44 5.32 -11.46 19.84
CA LEU A 44 5.00 -11.23 18.42
C LEU A 44 3.49 -11.35 18.16
N LEU A 45 2.83 -12.35 18.76
CA LEU A 45 1.38 -12.54 18.60
C LEU A 45 0.57 -11.38 19.22
N LYS A 46 0.99 -10.87 20.37
CA LYS A 46 0.36 -9.69 21.00
C LYS A 46 0.49 -8.46 20.08
N LYS A 47 1.67 -8.23 19.53
CA LYS A 47 1.94 -7.14 18.58
C LYS A 47 1.10 -7.27 17.30
N LYS A 48 1.00 -8.51 16.78
CA LYS A 48 0.12 -8.78 15.63
C LYS A 48 -1.34 -8.40 15.90
N ILE A 49 -1.83 -8.67 17.11
CA ILE A 49 -3.20 -8.30 17.49
C ILE A 49 -3.37 -6.77 17.43
N ASP A 50 -2.41 -6.00 17.93
CA ASP A 50 -2.47 -4.54 17.87
C ASP A 50 -2.49 -4.04 16.42
N TYR A 51 -1.60 -4.55 15.56
CA TYR A 51 -1.61 -4.23 14.14
C TYR A 51 -2.90 -4.65 13.42
N ASP A 52 -3.45 -5.83 13.74
CA ASP A 52 -4.72 -6.29 13.15
C ASP A 52 -5.88 -5.37 13.55
N VAL A 53 -5.93 -4.90 14.78
CA VAL A 53 -6.96 -3.99 15.28
C VAL A 53 -6.92 -2.67 14.53
N ASP A 54 -5.75 -2.05 14.45
CA ASP A 54 -5.55 -0.81 13.70
C ASP A 54 -5.89 -0.99 12.21
N TYR A 55 -5.40 -2.07 11.63
CA TYR A 55 -5.65 -2.40 10.22
C TYR A 55 -7.15 -2.50 9.91
N TYR A 56 -7.90 -3.28 10.70
CA TYR A 56 -9.32 -3.49 10.44
C TYR A 56 -10.16 -2.25 10.73
N ALA A 57 -9.79 -1.43 11.72
CA ALA A 57 -10.44 -0.15 11.96
C ALA A 57 -10.27 0.79 10.76
N ALA A 58 -9.02 0.99 10.30
CA ALA A 58 -8.72 1.84 9.16
C ALA A 58 -9.32 1.31 7.85
N TYR A 59 -9.28 0.00 7.65
CA TYR A 59 -9.86 -0.65 6.48
C TYR A 59 -11.38 -0.46 6.41
N PHE A 60 -12.08 -0.47 7.55
CA PHE A 60 -13.50 -0.19 7.58
C PHE A 60 -13.82 1.17 6.94
N LEU A 61 -13.05 2.21 7.26
CA LEU A 61 -13.24 3.55 6.70
C LEU A 61 -12.93 3.63 5.19
N ARG A 62 -12.03 2.79 4.69
CA ARG A 62 -11.67 2.74 3.26
C ARG A 62 -12.60 1.87 2.42
N THR A 63 -13.40 1.02 3.02
CA THR A 63 -14.29 0.15 2.26
C THR A 63 -15.43 0.97 1.66
N PRO A 64 -15.64 0.93 0.32
CA PRO A 64 -16.76 1.65 -0.30
C PRO A 64 -18.10 1.25 0.31
N ARG A 65 -18.91 2.24 0.68
CA ARG A 65 -20.22 2.07 1.31
C ARG A 65 -21.18 3.15 0.79
N VAL A 66 -22.47 2.88 0.92
CA VAL A 66 -23.52 3.85 0.58
C VAL A 66 -23.50 5.02 1.56
N VAL A 67 -23.24 4.73 2.85
CA VAL A 67 -23.15 5.74 3.91
C VAL A 67 -21.80 5.64 4.58
N HIS A 68 -21.03 6.72 4.51
CA HIS A 68 -19.74 6.86 5.20
C HIS A 68 -19.92 7.68 6.48
N PRO A 69 -19.19 7.34 7.56
CA PRO A 69 -19.19 8.15 8.77
C PRO A 69 -18.45 9.46 8.52
N GLU A 70 -18.98 10.55 9.05
CA GLU A 70 -18.24 11.80 9.19
C GLU A 70 -17.17 11.64 10.28
N ARG A 71 -16.17 12.49 10.28
CA ARG A 71 -15.09 12.42 11.28
C ARG A 71 -15.60 12.55 12.72
N ALA A 72 -16.67 13.31 12.92
CA ALA A 72 -17.32 13.48 14.22
C ALA A 72 -17.98 12.18 14.74
N ASP A 73 -18.29 11.25 13.85
CA ASP A 73 -18.89 9.95 14.22
C ASP A 73 -17.83 8.93 14.68
N TRP A 74 -16.52 9.23 14.48
CA TRP A 74 -15.47 8.24 14.74
C TRP A 74 -15.31 8.01 16.25
N PRO A 75 -15.34 6.74 16.72
CA PRO A 75 -15.00 6.41 18.10
C PRO A 75 -13.62 6.90 18.49
N GLU A 76 -13.43 7.19 19.76
CA GLU A 76 -12.16 7.65 20.36
C GLU A 76 -10.98 6.76 19.97
N PHE A 77 -11.18 5.45 19.83
CA PHE A 77 -10.15 4.51 19.39
C PHE A 77 -9.40 4.97 18.13
N TYR A 78 -10.07 5.60 17.18
CA TYR A 78 -9.42 6.06 15.95
C TYR A 78 -8.35 7.14 16.19
N THR A 79 -8.42 7.86 17.31
CA THR A 79 -7.39 8.84 17.69
C THR A 79 -6.08 8.19 18.12
N THR A 80 -6.11 6.91 18.51
CA THR A 80 -4.95 6.15 18.99
C THR A 80 -4.24 5.35 17.89
N ILE A 81 -4.80 5.28 16.69
CA ILE A 81 -4.21 4.51 15.58
C ILE A 81 -2.87 5.10 15.18
N ILE A 82 -2.79 6.41 14.98
CA ILE A 82 -1.53 7.09 14.64
C ILE A 82 -0.77 7.41 15.93
N SER A 83 0.42 6.87 16.03
CA SER A 83 1.28 7.06 17.19
C SER A 83 2.76 6.97 16.78
N ASP A 84 3.64 7.75 17.42
CA ASP A 84 5.06 7.84 17.07
C ASP A 84 5.87 6.61 17.45
N ASP A 85 5.35 5.75 18.33
CA ASP A 85 5.97 4.48 18.73
C ASP A 85 5.63 3.30 17.77
N LYS A 86 4.67 3.49 16.87
CA LYS A 86 4.29 2.46 15.91
C LYS A 86 5.22 2.46 14.69
N PHE A 87 5.47 1.25 14.17
CA PHE A 87 6.31 1.03 12.97
C PHE A 87 7.72 1.63 13.08
N THR A 88 8.28 1.67 14.29
CA THR A 88 9.67 2.08 14.54
C THR A 88 10.68 0.98 14.21
N THR A 89 10.24 -0.29 14.21
CA THR A 89 11.00 -1.47 13.81
C THR A 89 10.34 -2.16 12.62
N ASP A 90 11.04 -3.08 11.99
CA ASP A 90 10.57 -3.82 10.82
C ASP A 90 9.80 -5.13 11.15
N GLU A 91 9.47 -5.34 12.42
CA GLU A 91 8.78 -6.56 12.88
C GLU A 91 7.46 -6.82 12.16
N VAL A 92 6.77 -5.79 11.71
CA VAL A 92 5.53 -5.92 10.93
C VAL A 92 5.74 -6.74 9.65
N LEU A 93 6.96 -6.74 9.09
CA LEU A 93 7.30 -7.53 7.90
C LEU A 93 7.36 -9.04 8.14
N GLN A 94 7.37 -9.48 9.41
CA GLN A 94 7.26 -10.89 9.76
C GLN A 94 5.84 -11.44 9.56
N PHE A 95 4.86 -10.57 9.34
CA PHE A 95 3.48 -10.98 9.10
C PHE A 95 3.17 -11.03 7.60
N PRO A 96 2.41 -12.02 7.12
CA PRO A 96 2.07 -12.14 5.70
C PRO A 96 1.36 -10.91 5.12
N GLN A 97 0.69 -10.13 5.96
CA GLN A 97 -0.02 -8.91 5.57
C GLN A 97 0.72 -7.62 5.99
N GLY A 98 1.97 -7.71 6.41
CA GLY A 98 2.72 -6.59 6.99
C GLY A 98 2.75 -5.36 6.09
N VAL A 99 3.04 -5.53 4.80
CA VAL A 99 3.04 -4.42 3.84
C VAL A 99 1.66 -3.77 3.69
N ARG A 100 0.58 -4.57 3.74
CA ARG A 100 -0.79 -4.03 3.72
C ARG A 100 -1.12 -3.26 4.99
N MET A 101 -0.58 -3.69 6.14
CA MET A 101 -0.71 -2.95 7.40
C MET A 101 -0.02 -1.58 7.30
N LEU A 102 1.18 -1.52 6.71
CA LEU A 102 1.89 -0.26 6.45
C LEU A 102 1.09 0.67 5.54
N ASP A 103 0.57 0.15 4.42
CA ASP A 103 -0.26 0.92 3.48
C ASP A 103 -1.49 1.48 4.18
N MET A 104 -2.18 0.64 4.96
CA MET A 104 -3.38 1.05 5.66
C MET A 104 -3.10 2.12 6.71
N TYR A 105 -2.01 1.98 7.46
CA TYR A 105 -1.58 2.93 8.49
C TYR A 105 -1.21 4.29 7.87
N ALA A 106 -0.37 4.31 6.85
CA ALA A 106 0.04 5.53 6.16
C ALA A 106 -1.15 6.27 5.54
N ASN A 107 -2.05 5.53 4.88
CA ASN A 107 -3.28 6.10 4.32
C ASN A 107 -4.25 6.59 5.39
N PHE A 108 -4.39 5.88 6.50
CA PHE A 108 -5.22 6.34 7.61
C PHE A 108 -4.67 7.64 8.21
N GLY A 109 -3.35 7.74 8.43
CA GLY A 109 -2.71 8.95 8.91
C GLY A 109 -3.02 10.15 8.00
N ARG A 110 -2.92 9.95 6.68
CA ARG A 110 -3.28 10.96 5.69
C ARG A 110 -4.76 11.37 5.78
N ILE A 111 -5.68 10.40 5.83
CA ILE A 111 -7.12 10.66 5.90
C ILE A 111 -7.47 11.38 7.21
N SER A 112 -6.93 10.89 8.34
CA SER A 112 -7.18 11.46 9.67
C SER A 112 -6.62 12.88 9.85
N SER A 113 -5.60 13.27 9.06
CA SER A 113 -5.07 14.63 9.09
C SER A 113 -6.06 15.67 8.55
N GLY A 114 -7.00 15.26 7.69
CA GLY A 114 -7.94 16.17 7.00
C GLY A 114 -7.29 17.07 5.95
N LYS A 115 -5.98 16.92 5.69
CA LYS A 115 -5.25 17.73 4.71
C LYS A 115 -5.63 17.33 3.28
N LYS A 116 -5.77 18.32 2.41
CA LYS A 116 -5.85 18.12 0.95
C LYS A 116 -4.45 18.18 0.37
N TYR A 117 -4.19 17.40 -0.65
CA TYR A 117 -2.89 17.33 -1.34
C TYR A 117 -3.07 17.81 -2.78
N SER A 118 -2.15 18.64 -3.25
CA SER A 118 -2.22 19.29 -4.57
C SER A 118 -1.58 18.43 -5.66
N SER A 119 -0.71 17.50 -5.28
CA SER A 119 0.00 16.63 -6.22
C SER A 119 0.15 15.20 -5.67
N LEU A 120 0.52 14.28 -6.58
CA LEU A 120 0.85 12.91 -6.23
C LEU A 120 2.10 12.84 -5.34
N GLU A 121 3.06 13.71 -5.59
CA GLU A 121 4.29 13.82 -4.83
C GLU A 121 4.01 14.19 -3.37
N GLU A 122 3.22 15.24 -3.16
CA GLU A 122 2.82 15.67 -1.82
C GLU A 122 2.05 14.56 -1.07
N TYR A 123 1.18 13.86 -1.78
CA TYR A 123 0.48 12.69 -1.25
C TYR A 123 1.45 11.58 -0.80
N GLN A 124 2.44 11.24 -1.64
CA GLN A 124 3.43 10.21 -1.34
C GLN A 124 4.30 10.58 -0.14
N ASP A 125 4.77 11.84 -0.09
CA ASP A 125 5.57 12.35 1.02
C ASP A 125 4.79 12.33 2.34
N ALA A 126 3.52 12.69 2.31
CA ALA A 126 2.65 12.60 3.47
C ALA A 126 2.49 11.15 3.98
N CYS A 127 2.27 10.18 3.08
CA CYS A 127 2.20 8.77 3.46
C CYS A 127 3.50 8.28 4.10
N LEU A 128 4.65 8.62 3.51
CA LEU A 128 5.96 8.25 4.04
C LEU A 128 6.27 8.91 5.39
N GLY A 129 5.75 10.11 5.64
CA GLY A 129 5.91 10.83 6.90
C GLY A 129 5.36 10.09 8.12
N TYR A 130 4.37 9.22 7.94
CA TYR A 130 3.82 8.38 9.00
C TYR A 130 4.67 7.14 9.31
N LEU A 131 5.58 6.74 8.42
CA LEU A 131 6.48 5.60 8.64
C LEU A 131 7.81 6.11 9.21
N LYS A 132 8.21 5.61 10.38
CA LYS A 132 9.40 6.10 11.08
C LYS A 132 10.69 5.34 10.72
N ASN A 133 10.56 4.16 10.14
CA ASN A 133 11.67 3.28 9.79
C ASN A 133 11.92 3.30 8.28
N ASP A 134 13.15 3.58 7.84
CA ASP A 134 13.49 3.72 6.42
C ASP A 134 13.34 2.42 5.63
N ARG A 135 13.60 1.25 6.24
CA ARG A 135 13.32 -0.04 5.61
C ARG A 135 11.83 -0.21 5.33
N LEU A 136 10.96 0.23 6.24
CA LEU A 136 9.51 0.19 6.05
C LEU A 136 9.05 1.18 4.97
N LYS A 137 9.68 2.36 4.88
CA LYS A 137 9.44 3.30 3.77
C LYS A 137 9.79 2.66 2.43
N GLY A 138 10.95 1.96 2.37
CA GLY A 138 11.35 1.21 1.18
C GLY A 138 10.35 0.14 0.79
N GLU A 139 9.85 -0.67 1.73
CA GLU A 139 8.81 -1.66 1.46
C GLU A 139 7.51 -1.01 0.97
N TYR A 140 7.09 0.10 1.59
CA TYR A 140 5.93 0.85 1.15
C TYR A 140 6.09 1.33 -0.31
N LEU A 141 7.23 1.91 -0.64
CA LEU A 141 7.54 2.43 -1.98
C LEU A 141 7.52 1.32 -3.04
N VAL A 142 8.20 0.21 -2.76
CA VAL A 142 8.31 -0.94 -3.67
C VAL A 142 6.95 -1.57 -3.98
N HIS A 143 6.03 -1.55 -3.03
CA HIS A 143 4.71 -2.18 -3.18
C HIS A 143 3.59 -1.23 -3.61
N ASN A 144 3.70 0.06 -3.31
CA ASN A 144 2.58 0.99 -3.48
C ASN A 144 2.88 2.17 -4.41
N VAL A 145 4.16 2.49 -4.65
CA VAL A 145 4.54 3.63 -5.47
C VAL A 145 5.12 3.18 -6.81
N PHE A 146 6.22 2.44 -6.80
CA PHE A 146 6.91 2.02 -8.03
C PHE A 146 6.05 1.20 -9.00
N PRO A 147 5.18 0.27 -8.57
CA PRO A 147 4.32 -0.47 -9.50
C PRO A 147 3.29 0.38 -10.24
N GLY A 148 3.00 1.57 -9.76
CA GLY A 148 2.08 2.53 -10.39
C GLY A 148 2.70 3.42 -11.46
N ILE A 149 4.02 3.38 -11.62
CA ILE A 149 4.76 4.21 -12.58
C ILE A 149 4.49 3.74 -14.01
N LYS A 150 4.28 4.68 -14.94
CA LYS A 150 3.81 4.39 -16.30
C LYS A 150 4.87 4.61 -17.39
N ASN A 151 5.93 5.37 -17.11
CA ASN A 151 6.98 5.63 -18.08
C ASN A 151 8.34 5.84 -17.40
N TYR A 152 9.41 5.75 -18.21
CA TYR A 152 10.78 5.78 -17.71
C TYR A 152 11.17 7.12 -17.08
N ASN A 153 10.67 8.25 -17.58
CA ASN A 153 10.97 9.57 -16.99
C ASN A 153 10.36 9.71 -15.59
N GLN A 154 9.11 9.24 -15.43
CA GLN A 154 8.47 9.18 -14.12
C GLN A 154 9.25 8.24 -13.17
N TYR A 155 9.76 7.12 -13.69
CA TYR A 155 10.62 6.22 -12.91
C TYR A 155 11.86 6.93 -12.39
N LEU A 156 12.61 7.62 -13.27
CA LEU A 156 13.83 8.33 -12.88
C LEU A 156 13.55 9.42 -11.84
N SER A 157 12.51 10.22 -12.02
CA SER A 157 12.14 11.27 -11.06
C SER A 157 11.75 10.68 -9.71
N THR A 158 10.99 9.58 -9.69
CA THR A 158 10.58 8.89 -8.47
C THR A 158 11.76 8.24 -7.76
N LEU A 159 12.65 7.60 -8.51
CA LEU A 159 13.88 7.00 -7.98
C LEU A 159 14.76 8.06 -7.32
N ASN A 160 15.03 9.18 -8.01
CA ASN A 160 15.83 10.27 -7.45
C ASN A 160 15.28 10.84 -6.12
N ARG A 161 13.94 10.87 -5.96
CA ARG A 161 13.30 11.31 -4.71
C ARG A 161 13.45 10.30 -3.57
N PHE A 162 13.42 9.01 -3.88
CA PHE A 162 13.17 7.97 -2.89
C PHE A 162 14.23 6.89 -2.77
N GLU A 163 15.30 6.89 -3.60
CA GLU A 163 16.36 5.88 -3.56
C GLU A 163 17.02 5.73 -2.17
N LYS A 164 17.09 6.83 -1.41
CA LYS A 164 17.63 6.84 -0.04
C LYS A 164 16.90 5.91 0.92
N TYR A 165 15.64 5.55 0.63
CA TYR A 165 14.83 4.65 1.45
C TYR A 165 14.92 3.19 0.99
N LEU A 166 15.58 2.90 -0.15
CA LEU A 166 15.78 1.53 -0.62
C LEU A 166 16.94 0.88 0.17
N ALA A 167 16.62 0.45 1.39
CA ALA A 167 17.59 0.01 2.39
C ALA A 167 18.16 -1.40 2.13
N THR A 168 17.48 -2.23 1.34
CA THR A 168 17.86 -3.63 1.10
C THR A 168 18.15 -3.90 -0.38
N SER A 169 19.02 -4.89 -0.64
CA SER A 169 19.29 -5.36 -2.02
C SER A 169 18.04 -5.86 -2.73
N SER A 170 17.12 -6.50 -2.00
CA SER A 170 15.84 -6.96 -2.55
C SER A 170 14.96 -5.78 -3.01
N GLN A 171 14.87 -4.72 -2.22
CA GLN A 171 14.13 -3.51 -2.61
C GLN A 171 14.73 -2.87 -3.86
N LYS A 172 16.06 -2.71 -3.91
CA LYS A 172 16.77 -2.16 -5.06
C LYS A 172 16.53 -2.99 -6.32
N ALA A 173 16.74 -4.31 -6.23
CA ALA A 173 16.56 -5.20 -7.37
C ALA A 173 15.12 -5.16 -7.94
N ARG A 174 14.10 -5.05 -7.08
CA ARG A 174 12.70 -4.93 -7.53
C ARG A 174 12.44 -3.60 -8.24
N VAL A 175 12.97 -2.52 -7.74
CA VAL A 175 12.83 -1.18 -8.36
C VAL A 175 13.60 -1.14 -9.68
N GLU A 176 14.81 -1.68 -9.74
CA GLU A 176 15.61 -1.81 -10.96
C GLU A 176 14.90 -2.62 -12.04
N ALA A 177 14.25 -3.73 -11.68
CA ALA A 177 13.48 -4.54 -12.62
C ALA A 177 12.32 -3.74 -13.25
N ILE A 178 11.63 -2.90 -12.46
CA ILE A 178 10.59 -1.99 -12.97
C ILE A 178 11.20 -0.98 -13.93
N GLY A 179 12.33 -0.37 -13.56
CA GLY A 179 13.05 0.60 -14.40
C GLY A 179 13.49 -0.01 -15.71
N ALA A 180 14.05 -1.24 -15.71
CA ALA A 180 14.45 -1.96 -16.90
C ALA A 180 13.27 -2.20 -17.86
N ALA A 181 12.14 -2.67 -17.34
CA ALA A 181 10.94 -2.88 -18.17
C ALA A 181 10.42 -1.57 -18.79
N LEU A 182 10.42 -0.47 -18.04
CA LEU A 182 10.00 0.84 -18.54
C LEU A 182 11.01 1.44 -19.54
N TYR A 183 12.27 1.09 -19.40
CA TYR A 183 13.31 1.56 -20.31
C TYR A 183 13.17 1.00 -21.72
N GLU A 184 12.71 -0.25 -21.87
CA GLU A 184 12.48 -0.88 -23.18
C GLU A 184 11.43 -0.12 -24.03
N THR A 185 10.49 0.56 -23.37
CA THR A 185 9.43 1.36 -24.03
C THR A 185 9.68 2.87 -23.95
N ALA A 186 10.88 3.29 -23.52
CA ALA A 186 11.20 4.71 -23.34
C ALA A 186 11.25 5.45 -24.69
N PRO A 187 10.85 6.74 -24.72
CA PRO A 187 10.98 7.55 -25.94
C PRO A 187 12.40 7.53 -26.51
N GLY A 188 12.52 7.35 -27.82
CA GLY A 188 13.79 7.24 -28.52
C GLY A 188 14.38 5.82 -28.59
N LYS A 189 13.76 4.84 -27.94
CA LYS A 189 14.13 3.43 -28.10
C LYS A 189 13.52 2.85 -29.38
N THR A 190 14.24 1.91 -29.97
CA THR A 190 13.70 1.12 -31.09
C THR A 190 12.60 0.24 -30.55
N ALA A 191 11.40 0.36 -31.13
CA ALA A 191 10.30 -0.52 -30.77
C ALA A 191 10.63 -1.98 -31.13
N ALA A 192 10.16 -2.92 -30.30
CA ALA A 192 10.25 -4.34 -30.63
C ALA A 192 9.53 -4.61 -31.95
N ASP A 193 10.21 -5.29 -32.89
CA ASP A 193 9.57 -5.67 -34.15
C ASP A 193 8.62 -6.84 -33.92
N PHE A 194 7.50 -6.82 -34.63
CA PHE A 194 6.52 -7.92 -34.65
C PHE A 194 5.95 -8.05 -36.04
N THR A 195 5.49 -9.25 -36.38
CA THR A 195 4.92 -9.57 -37.71
C THR A 195 3.55 -10.20 -37.51
N TYR A 196 2.56 -9.68 -38.23
CA TYR A 196 1.21 -10.24 -38.29
C TYR A 196 0.68 -10.25 -39.73
N PRO A 197 -0.18 -11.21 -40.10
CA PRO A 197 -0.82 -11.19 -41.41
C PRO A 197 -1.81 -10.02 -41.51
N ASP A 198 -1.81 -9.36 -42.67
CA ASP A 198 -2.81 -8.36 -43.02
C ASP A 198 -4.15 -9.03 -43.38
N VAL A 199 -5.15 -8.24 -43.78
CA VAL A 199 -6.49 -8.74 -44.19
C VAL A 199 -6.48 -9.68 -45.36
N ASN A 200 -5.40 -9.73 -46.15
CA ASN A 200 -5.20 -10.61 -47.29
C ASN A 200 -4.33 -11.83 -46.96
N GLY A 201 -3.91 -11.96 -45.68
CA GLY A 201 -3.04 -13.04 -45.22
C GLY A 201 -1.57 -12.84 -45.54
N LYS A 202 -1.14 -11.64 -45.97
CA LYS A 202 0.26 -11.31 -46.17
C LYS A 202 0.91 -10.85 -44.88
N ASP A 203 2.05 -11.43 -44.56
CA ASP A 203 2.84 -10.99 -43.40
C ASP A 203 3.31 -9.55 -43.56
N VAL A 204 3.08 -8.76 -42.50
CA VAL A 204 3.49 -7.35 -42.37
C VAL A 204 4.17 -7.16 -41.05
N SER A 205 5.37 -6.57 -41.07
CA SER A 205 6.18 -6.27 -39.89
C SER A 205 6.12 -4.79 -39.53
N LEU A 206 6.28 -4.48 -38.25
CA LEU A 206 6.37 -3.07 -37.83
C LEU A 206 7.54 -2.36 -38.53
N SER A 207 8.63 -3.07 -38.77
CA SER A 207 9.81 -2.56 -39.50
C SER A 207 9.52 -2.13 -40.96
N ASP A 208 8.45 -2.63 -41.61
CA ASP A 208 8.04 -2.21 -42.93
C ASP A 208 7.54 -0.77 -42.99
N PHE A 209 7.21 -0.20 -41.83
CA PHE A 209 6.70 1.16 -41.69
C PHE A 209 7.78 2.16 -41.22
N LYS A 210 9.06 1.81 -41.27
CA LYS A 210 10.15 2.75 -40.91
C LYS A 210 9.98 4.10 -41.62
N GLY A 211 10.14 5.19 -40.85
CA GLY A 211 9.94 6.56 -41.36
C GLY A 211 8.49 7.04 -41.40
N ARG A 212 7.54 6.23 -40.92
CA ARG A 212 6.12 6.61 -40.80
C ARG A 212 5.71 6.65 -39.34
N VAL A 213 4.67 7.44 -39.05
CA VAL A 213 3.99 7.39 -37.73
C VAL A 213 3.01 6.23 -37.79
N VAL A 214 3.14 5.29 -36.86
CA VAL A 214 2.29 4.11 -36.72
C VAL A 214 1.56 4.17 -35.39
N LEU A 215 0.24 4.02 -35.42
CA LEU A 215 -0.59 3.79 -34.24
C LEU A 215 -0.83 2.28 -34.15
N VAL A 216 -0.52 1.71 -33.00
CA VAL A 216 -0.79 0.32 -32.65
C VAL A 216 -1.93 0.32 -31.64
N ASP A 217 -3.04 -0.33 -32.01
CA ASP A 217 -4.25 -0.43 -31.18
C ASP A 217 -4.45 -1.88 -30.69
#